data_8b9ed86c2064f964831a87a094766de8
#
_entry.id   8b9ed86c2064f964831a87a094766de8
#
_cell.length_a   1.000
_cell.length_b   1.000
_cell.length_c   1.000
_cell.angle_alpha   90.00
_cell.angle_beta   90.00
_cell.angle_gamma   90.00
#
_symmetry.space_group_name_H-M   'P 1'
#
loop_
_entity.id
_entity.type
_entity.pdbx_description
1 polymer ?
#
loop_
_entity_poly.entity_id
_entity_poly.type
_entity_poly.pdbx_seq_one_letter_code
_entity_poly.pdbx_strand_id
1 'polypeptide(L)'
;MISIVIPVYNEEESLGELHDKLEEVMHALRQDYEYIFVDDGSVDGSIGVLRELHSRSARVNVISFRRNYGKSAALSAGFKAVRGDIVITMDADLQDDPAEIPKLIDTINSGYDLVSGWKQNRRDPWTKTVPSKLFNFVTAKFSGIRLHDFNCGLKAYRRRVVEVIAIYGELHRFIPVLAGWEGFRVGELSVRHFERKHGRSKYGSKRFLNGFFDLITVMFITRRALNPLHFFGRIASVLFVVGCLPQLYFFIQWLGGTGIRVRPIMLMGFVFIIVALQIASIGLLAELISARSAKEATYALKDHLIGGQPPLSSGTGKKSAS
;
A
#
# COMPACT_ATOMS: atom_id res chain seq x y z
N MET A 1 -3.49 24.00 -6.45
CA MET A 1 -2.43 23.93 -5.43
C MET A 1 -1.83 22.52 -5.39
N ILE A 2 -0.51 22.39 -5.14
CA ILE A 2 0.21 21.11 -5.11
C ILE A 2 0.78 20.90 -3.70
N SER A 3 0.59 19.71 -3.11
CA SER A 3 1.21 19.31 -1.84
C SER A 3 2.27 18.25 -2.09
N ILE A 4 3.50 18.45 -1.62
CA ILE A 4 4.60 17.51 -1.77
C ILE A 4 4.89 16.91 -0.39
N VAL A 5 4.65 15.61 -0.25
CA VAL A 5 4.83 14.85 0.99
C VAL A 5 6.15 14.08 0.93
N ILE A 6 7.04 14.35 1.87
CA ILE A 6 8.40 13.83 1.90
C ILE A 6 8.63 13.16 3.26
N PRO A 7 8.58 11.82 3.33
CA PRO A 7 8.98 11.09 4.53
C PRO A 7 10.50 11.18 4.71
N VAL A 8 10.93 11.50 5.94
CA VAL A 8 12.33 11.70 6.32
C VAL A 8 12.70 10.75 7.45
N TYR A 9 13.85 10.09 7.34
CA TYR A 9 14.43 9.31 8.44
C TYR A 9 15.94 9.26 8.31
N ASN A 10 16.68 10.04 9.10
CA ASN A 10 18.13 10.18 9.08
C ASN A 10 18.66 10.52 7.67
N GLU A 11 18.27 11.68 7.18
CA GLU A 11 18.62 12.20 5.84
C GLU A 11 19.17 13.64 5.92
N GLU A 12 19.88 13.98 7.02
CA GLU A 12 20.44 15.31 7.30
C GLU A 12 21.21 15.90 6.10
N GLU A 13 22.04 15.09 5.45
CA GLU A 13 22.93 15.53 4.38
C GLU A 13 22.21 15.82 3.05
N SER A 14 21.01 15.28 2.85
CA SER A 14 20.27 15.37 1.58
C SER A 14 19.18 16.43 1.57
N LEU A 15 18.63 16.80 2.75
CA LEU A 15 17.45 17.64 2.87
C LEU A 15 17.61 19.04 2.27
N GLY A 16 18.77 19.68 2.45
CA GLY A 16 19.05 21.01 1.90
C GLY A 16 19.06 20.97 0.37
N GLU A 17 19.85 20.08 -0.23
CA GLU A 17 19.94 19.92 -1.69
C GLU A 17 18.58 19.55 -2.29
N LEU A 18 17.80 18.69 -1.62
CA LEU A 18 16.46 18.30 -2.08
C LEU A 18 15.51 19.51 -2.09
N HIS A 19 15.50 20.28 -1.03
CA HIS A 19 14.65 21.47 -0.93
C HIS A 19 14.96 22.46 -2.04
N ASP A 20 16.25 22.76 -2.29
CA ASP A 20 16.67 23.72 -3.31
C ASP A 20 16.24 23.26 -4.71
N LYS A 21 16.39 21.97 -5.05
CA LYS A 21 15.93 21.40 -6.31
C LYS A 21 14.40 21.44 -6.46
N LEU A 22 13.69 21.19 -5.38
CA LEU A 22 12.23 21.30 -5.37
C LEU A 22 11.77 22.73 -5.58
N GLU A 23 12.39 23.69 -4.91
CA GLU A 23 12.09 25.13 -5.09
C GLU A 23 12.30 25.56 -6.55
N GLU A 24 13.40 25.15 -7.20
CA GLU A 24 13.68 25.45 -8.60
C GLU A 24 12.54 24.95 -9.51
N VAL A 25 12.13 23.69 -9.36
CA VAL A 25 11.08 23.06 -10.18
C VAL A 25 9.72 23.69 -9.90
N MET A 26 9.37 23.86 -8.62
CA MET A 26 8.04 24.37 -8.24
C MET A 26 7.87 25.84 -8.57
N HIS A 27 8.93 26.63 -8.47
CA HIS A 27 8.90 28.03 -8.89
C HIS A 27 8.68 28.17 -10.41
N ALA A 28 9.30 27.27 -11.21
CA ALA A 28 9.10 27.24 -12.67
C ALA A 28 7.67 26.87 -13.08
N LEU A 29 6.96 26.07 -12.27
CA LEU A 29 5.57 25.66 -12.54
C LEU A 29 4.54 26.78 -12.33
N ARG A 30 4.89 27.86 -11.61
CA ARG A 30 4.02 29.03 -11.32
C ARG A 30 2.65 28.65 -10.74
N GLN A 31 2.60 27.58 -9.95
CA GLN A 31 1.41 27.13 -9.23
C GLN A 31 1.64 27.26 -7.72
N ASP A 32 0.58 27.40 -6.94
CA ASP A 32 0.69 27.35 -5.48
C ASP A 32 1.09 25.96 -5.02
N TYR A 33 2.01 25.90 -4.06
CA TYR A 33 2.52 24.64 -3.52
C TYR A 33 2.88 24.73 -2.03
N GLU A 34 2.96 23.57 -1.41
CA GLU A 34 3.48 23.37 -0.06
C GLU A 34 4.33 22.12 0.02
N TYR A 35 5.26 22.10 0.96
CA TYR A 35 6.02 20.93 1.35
C TYR A 35 5.54 20.45 2.71
N ILE A 36 5.43 19.13 2.85
CA ILE A 36 5.08 18.46 4.10
C ILE A 36 6.17 17.44 4.36
N PHE A 37 7.19 17.84 5.10
CA PHE A 37 8.22 16.93 5.57
C PHE A 37 7.72 16.19 6.80
N VAL A 38 7.80 14.85 6.76
CA VAL A 38 7.39 14.04 7.90
C VAL A 38 8.61 13.29 8.42
N ASP A 39 9.18 13.80 9.50
CA ASP A 39 10.31 13.19 10.19
C ASP A 39 9.84 11.99 11.02
N ASP A 40 10.26 10.80 10.62
CA ASP A 40 9.90 9.53 11.24
C ASP A 40 10.83 9.19 12.42
N GLY A 41 11.02 10.16 13.31
CA GLY A 41 11.82 10.01 14.52
C GLY A 41 13.31 9.86 14.23
N SER A 42 13.88 10.74 13.41
CA SER A 42 15.31 10.77 13.13
C SER A 42 16.14 11.00 14.39
N VAL A 43 17.34 10.40 14.40
CA VAL A 43 18.31 10.49 15.52
C VAL A 43 19.56 11.28 15.15
N ASP A 44 19.65 11.76 13.90
CA ASP A 44 20.68 12.67 13.38
C ASP A 44 20.20 14.14 13.41
N GLY A 45 20.90 15.04 12.70
CA GLY A 45 20.54 16.45 12.58
C GLY A 45 19.35 16.76 11.68
N SER A 46 18.66 15.76 11.08
CA SER A 46 17.56 16.00 10.14
C SER A 46 16.50 16.96 10.66
N ILE A 47 16.05 16.80 11.91
CA ILE A 47 15.03 17.68 12.49
C ILE A 47 15.54 19.14 12.65
N GLY A 48 16.84 19.31 12.86
CA GLY A 48 17.47 20.65 12.91
C GLY A 48 17.37 21.34 11.56
N VAL A 49 17.74 20.63 10.48
CA VAL A 49 17.63 21.14 9.09
C VAL A 49 16.18 21.46 8.74
N LEU A 50 15.23 20.59 9.07
CA LEU A 50 13.81 20.81 8.79
C LEU A 50 13.24 22.05 9.51
N ARG A 51 13.64 22.28 10.76
CA ARG A 51 13.24 23.50 11.50
C ARG A 51 13.81 24.77 10.85
N GLU A 52 15.03 24.71 10.36
CA GLU A 52 15.65 25.82 9.64
C GLU A 52 14.90 26.12 8.34
N LEU A 53 14.61 25.10 7.52
CA LEU A 53 13.81 25.24 6.30
C LEU A 53 12.42 25.82 6.59
N HIS A 54 11.74 25.33 7.63
CA HIS A 54 10.46 25.88 8.07
C HIS A 54 10.53 27.35 8.47
N SER A 55 11.60 27.76 9.17
CA SER A 55 11.77 29.17 9.58
C SER A 55 12.01 30.09 8.39
N ARG A 56 12.56 29.58 7.28
CA ARG A 56 12.86 30.34 6.05
C ARG A 56 11.66 30.46 5.11
N SER A 57 10.73 29.50 5.15
CA SER A 57 9.62 29.45 4.20
C SER A 57 8.30 29.00 4.84
N ALA A 58 7.27 29.85 4.73
CA ALA A 58 5.92 29.52 5.19
C ALA A 58 5.27 28.37 4.38
N ARG A 59 5.87 27.93 3.27
CA ARG A 59 5.42 26.79 2.47
C ARG A 59 5.89 25.46 3.02
N VAL A 60 6.88 25.47 3.92
CA VAL A 60 7.44 24.26 4.54
C VAL A 60 6.69 23.91 5.81
N ASN A 61 5.98 22.80 5.81
CA ASN A 61 5.33 22.21 6.98
C ASN A 61 6.16 21.02 7.47
N VAL A 62 6.30 20.87 8.78
CA VAL A 62 7.08 19.79 9.39
C VAL A 62 6.21 19.05 10.41
N ILE A 63 6.15 17.73 10.25
CA ILE A 63 5.54 16.80 11.23
C ILE A 63 6.67 15.92 11.74
N SER A 64 6.88 15.84 13.06
CA SER A 64 7.94 15.00 13.63
C SER A 64 7.35 14.00 14.61
N PHE A 65 7.75 12.74 14.45
CA PHE A 65 7.37 11.64 15.33
C PHE A 65 8.35 11.49 16.50
N ARG A 66 7.87 11.02 17.62
CA ARG A 66 8.72 10.77 18.80
C ARG A 66 9.67 9.57 18.63
N ARG A 67 9.37 8.65 17.71
CA ARG A 67 10.18 7.48 17.35
C ARG A 67 9.86 7.05 15.93
N ASN A 68 10.66 6.16 15.38
CA ASN A 68 10.39 5.55 14.08
C ASN A 68 9.13 4.66 14.13
N TYR A 69 8.17 4.96 13.25
CA TYR A 69 6.94 4.20 13.01
C TYR A 69 6.88 3.60 11.61
N GLY A 70 7.84 3.94 10.75
CA GLY A 70 7.96 3.46 9.38
C GLY A 70 7.30 4.38 8.34
N LYS A 71 7.75 4.21 7.09
CA LYS A 71 7.39 5.05 5.94
C LYS A 71 5.88 5.17 5.72
N SER A 72 5.12 4.10 5.94
CA SER A 72 3.66 4.13 5.80
C SER A 72 2.98 5.07 6.79
N ALA A 73 3.46 5.08 8.05
CA ALA A 73 2.96 6.00 9.07
C ALA A 73 3.28 7.45 8.70
N ALA A 74 4.51 7.72 8.23
CA ALA A 74 4.92 9.05 7.79
C ALA A 74 4.06 9.54 6.61
N LEU A 75 3.85 8.70 5.58
CA LEU A 75 2.96 9.03 4.47
C LEU A 75 1.53 9.26 4.92
N SER A 76 1.00 8.43 5.81
CA SER A 76 -0.36 8.58 6.35
C SER A 76 -0.55 9.90 7.10
N ALA A 77 0.45 10.32 7.90
CA ALA A 77 0.42 11.61 8.58
C ALA A 77 0.50 12.77 7.57
N GLY A 78 1.38 12.66 6.58
CA GLY A 78 1.50 13.66 5.50
C GLY A 78 0.20 13.78 4.70
N PHE A 79 -0.44 12.68 4.32
CA PHE A 79 -1.71 12.68 3.58
C PHE A 79 -2.87 13.33 4.33
N LYS A 80 -2.86 13.28 5.66
CA LYS A 80 -3.86 13.99 6.48
C LYS A 80 -3.64 15.50 6.53
N ALA A 81 -2.43 15.96 6.23
CA ALA A 81 -2.05 17.38 6.30
C ALA A 81 -2.10 18.09 4.95
N VAL A 82 -2.29 17.38 3.83
CA VAL A 82 -2.31 17.97 2.48
C VAL A 82 -3.51 18.89 2.28
N ARG A 83 -3.25 20.02 1.61
CA ARG A 83 -4.26 21.00 1.21
C ARG A 83 -4.43 21.10 -0.30
N GLY A 84 -3.42 20.64 -1.07
CA GLY A 84 -3.42 20.70 -2.53
C GLY A 84 -4.35 19.68 -3.19
N ASP A 85 -4.81 19.98 -4.39
CA ASP A 85 -5.65 19.11 -5.21
C ASP A 85 -4.85 17.99 -5.85
N ILE A 86 -3.55 18.23 -6.05
CA ILE A 86 -2.56 17.25 -6.49
C ILE A 86 -1.58 17.04 -5.35
N VAL A 87 -1.36 15.79 -5.00
CA VAL A 87 -0.41 15.36 -3.98
C VAL A 87 0.72 14.62 -4.65
N ILE A 88 1.95 14.93 -4.29
CA ILE A 88 3.15 14.24 -4.78
C ILE A 88 3.86 13.63 -3.60
N THR A 89 4.27 12.38 -3.72
CA THR A 89 5.20 11.77 -2.76
C THR A 89 6.57 11.63 -3.38
N MET A 90 7.62 11.83 -2.59
CA MET A 90 9.01 11.70 -3.01
C MET A 90 9.86 11.26 -1.83
N ASP A 91 10.90 10.46 -2.06
CA ASP A 91 11.88 10.08 -1.03
C ASP A 91 12.91 11.19 -0.82
N ALA A 92 13.42 11.31 0.42
CA ALA A 92 14.35 12.38 0.80
C ALA A 92 15.81 12.12 0.37
N ASP A 93 16.13 10.97 -0.22
CA ASP A 93 17.50 10.47 -0.45
C ASP A 93 18.14 10.90 -1.78
N LEU A 94 17.53 11.88 -2.47
CA LEU A 94 18.00 12.43 -3.77
C LEU A 94 18.08 11.40 -4.91
N GLN A 95 17.47 10.23 -4.77
CA GLN A 95 17.44 9.22 -5.83
C GLN A 95 16.39 9.54 -6.90
N ASP A 96 15.28 10.14 -6.53
CA ASP A 96 14.23 10.59 -7.44
C ASP A 96 14.51 12.01 -7.91
N ASP A 97 14.25 12.30 -9.20
CA ASP A 97 14.49 13.61 -9.80
C ASP A 97 13.26 14.53 -9.66
N PRO A 98 13.34 15.65 -8.92
CA PRO A 98 12.24 16.62 -8.86
C PRO A 98 11.80 17.15 -10.23
N ALA A 99 12.70 17.19 -11.22
CA ALA A 99 12.39 17.64 -12.58
C ALA A 99 11.37 16.75 -13.32
N GLU A 100 11.03 15.58 -12.79
CA GLU A 100 9.96 14.73 -13.33
C GLU A 100 8.55 15.12 -12.81
N ILE A 101 8.47 15.99 -11.79
CA ILE A 101 7.19 16.44 -11.20
C ILE A 101 6.23 17.05 -12.26
N PRO A 102 6.67 17.96 -13.16
CA PRO A 102 5.77 18.51 -14.17
C PRO A 102 5.10 17.45 -15.04
N LYS A 103 5.86 16.43 -15.48
CA LYS A 103 5.32 15.34 -16.31
C LYS A 103 4.30 14.48 -15.57
N LEU A 104 4.52 14.25 -14.26
CA LEU A 104 3.55 13.54 -13.42
C LEU A 104 2.26 14.33 -13.28
N ILE A 105 2.33 15.66 -13.11
CA ILE A 105 1.17 16.54 -13.03
C ILE A 105 0.40 16.52 -14.36
N ASP A 106 1.10 16.61 -15.50
CA ASP A 106 0.47 16.55 -16.83
C ASP A 106 -0.24 15.21 -17.04
N THR A 107 0.38 14.11 -16.59
CA THR A 107 -0.24 12.78 -16.65
C THR A 107 -1.47 12.68 -15.74
N ILE A 108 -1.45 13.22 -14.55
CA ILE A 108 -2.64 13.33 -13.68
C ILE A 108 -3.74 14.14 -14.39
N ASN A 109 -3.38 15.24 -15.05
CA ASN A 109 -4.33 16.09 -15.72
C ASN A 109 -4.92 15.46 -17.00
N SER A 110 -4.23 14.48 -17.61
CA SER A 110 -4.76 13.67 -18.72
C SER A 110 -5.85 12.68 -18.29
N GLY A 111 -6.22 12.63 -17.00
CA GLY A 111 -7.37 11.88 -16.49
C GLY A 111 -7.03 10.67 -15.63
N TYR A 112 -5.79 10.56 -15.16
CA TYR A 112 -5.42 9.59 -14.12
C TYR A 112 -5.68 10.15 -12.72
N ASP A 113 -5.94 9.24 -11.77
CA ASP A 113 -6.12 9.57 -10.35
C ASP A 113 -4.84 9.35 -9.56
N LEU A 114 -4.04 8.37 -9.98
CA LEU A 114 -2.73 8.06 -9.45
C LEU A 114 -1.77 7.75 -10.59
N VAL A 115 -0.57 8.33 -10.55
CA VAL A 115 0.53 8.03 -11.47
C VAL A 115 1.75 7.63 -10.65
N SER A 116 2.26 6.41 -10.87
CA SER A 116 3.49 5.91 -10.25
C SER A 116 4.68 6.14 -11.18
N GLY A 117 5.80 6.59 -10.63
CA GLY A 117 7.05 6.58 -11.37
C GLY A 117 7.51 5.15 -11.68
N TRP A 118 8.12 4.97 -12.84
CA TRP A 118 8.79 3.73 -13.23
C TRP A 118 10.27 3.98 -13.47
N LYS A 119 11.11 3.39 -12.62
CA LYS A 119 12.57 3.46 -12.70
C LYS A 119 13.07 2.51 -13.77
N GLN A 120 13.02 2.93 -15.05
CA GLN A 120 13.30 2.07 -16.20
C GLN A 120 14.78 1.63 -16.24
N ASN A 121 15.71 2.54 -15.98
CA ASN A 121 17.16 2.30 -16.06
C ASN A 121 17.76 2.18 -14.64
N ARG A 122 17.38 1.13 -13.90
CA ARG A 122 18.00 0.88 -12.59
C ARG A 122 19.44 0.39 -12.74
N ARG A 123 20.38 1.10 -12.11
CA ARG A 123 21.78 0.67 -11.96
C ARG A 123 22.01 -0.15 -10.68
N ASP A 124 20.94 -0.71 -10.10
CA ASP A 124 21.02 -1.55 -8.91
C ASP A 124 21.64 -2.93 -9.22
N PRO A 125 22.39 -3.53 -8.27
CA PRO A 125 22.91 -4.89 -8.40
C PRO A 125 21.79 -5.90 -8.72
N TRP A 126 22.12 -6.93 -9.50
CA TRP A 126 21.16 -7.98 -9.89
C TRP A 126 20.50 -8.70 -8.70
N THR A 127 21.20 -8.78 -7.54
CA THR A 127 20.65 -9.31 -6.28
C THR A 127 19.45 -8.52 -5.73
N LYS A 128 19.30 -7.26 -6.13
CA LYS A 128 18.13 -6.41 -5.78
C LYS A 128 17.09 -6.38 -6.90
N THR A 129 17.53 -6.42 -8.15
CA THR A 129 16.63 -6.29 -9.32
C THR A 129 15.79 -7.54 -9.55
N VAL A 130 16.34 -8.75 -9.41
CA VAL A 130 15.61 -10.00 -9.64
C VAL A 130 14.45 -10.18 -8.64
N PRO A 131 14.67 -10.06 -7.31
CA PRO A 131 13.58 -10.15 -6.35
C PRO A 131 12.52 -9.06 -6.54
N SER A 132 12.93 -7.83 -6.92
CA SER A 132 11.99 -6.74 -7.20
C SER A 132 11.11 -7.02 -8.43
N LYS A 133 11.69 -7.56 -9.51
CA LYS A 133 10.92 -7.96 -10.72
C LYS A 133 9.93 -9.07 -10.41
N LEU A 134 10.34 -10.09 -9.64
CA LEU A 134 9.45 -11.16 -9.23
C LEU A 134 8.29 -10.62 -8.38
N PHE A 135 8.59 -9.76 -7.40
CA PHE A 135 7.59 -9.10 -6.56
C PHE A 135 6.59 -8.30 -7.42
N ASN A 136 7.09 -7.46 -8.33
CA ASN A 136 6.24 -6.66 -9.21
C ASN A 136 5.37 -7.52 -10.11
N PHE A 137 5.93 -8.61 -10.70
CA PHE A 137 5.19 -9.54 -11.53
C PHE A 137 4.06 -10.24 -10.77
N VAL A 138 4.38 -10.75 -9.57
CA VAL A 138 3.39 -11.43 -8.71
C VAL A 138 2.31 -10.42 -8.28
N THR A 139 2.71 -9.21 -7.85
CA THR A 139 1.76 -8.16 -7.47
C THR A 139 0.85 -7.78 -8.63
N ALA A 140 1.39 -7.54 -9.83
CA ALA A 140 0.60 -7.21 -11.02
C ALA A 140 -0.40 -8.32 -11.38
N LYS A 141 0.04 -9.58 -11.35
CA LYS A 141 -0.81 -10.75 -11.68
C LYS A 141 -1.96 -10.92 -10.68
N PHE A 142 -1.70 -10.73 -9.40
CA PHE A 142 -2.72 -10.93 -8.36
C PHE A 142 -3.62 -9.72 -8.15
N SER A 143 -3.09 -8.50 -8.29
CA SER A 143 -3.88 -7.27 -8.15
C SER A 143 -4.74 -6.95 -9.37
N GLY A 144 -4.32 -7.39 -10.55
CA GLY A 144 -4.91 -7.00 -11.84
C GLY A 144 -4.46 -5.60 -12.29
N ILE A 145 -3.59 -4.93 -11.55
CA ILE A 145 -3.03 -3.61 -11.88
C ILE A 145 -1.71 -3.81 -12.63
N ARG A 146 -1.63 -3.28 -13.86
CA ARG A 146 -0.44 -3.44 -14.71
C ARG A 146 0.52 -2.29 -14.49
N LEU A 147 1.50 -2.46 -13.59
CA LEU A 147 2.62 -1.56 -13.38
C LEU A 147 3.93 -2.35 -13.39
N HIS A 148 4.99 -1.70 -13.88
CA HIS A 148 6.34 -2.26 -13.87
C HIS A 148 7.05 -2.03 -12.52
N ASP A 149 6.70 -0.94 -11.80
CA ASP A 149 7.31 -0.60 -10.51
C ASP A 149 6.29 -0.11 -9.48
N PHE A 150 5.94 -0.99 -8.53
CA PHE A 150 5.08 -0.64 -7.40
C PHE A 150 5.82 0.13 -6.29
N ASN A 151 7.16 -0.01 -6.24
CA ASN A 151 8.00 0.50 -5.14
C ASN A 151 8.58 1.91 -5.36
N CYS A 152 8.34 2.55 -6.51
CA CYS A 152 8.84 3.89 -6.73
C CYS A 152 8.30 4.85 -5.65
N GLY A 153 9.18 5.68 -5.05
CA GLY A 153 8.80 6.71 -4.07
C GLY A 153 8.07 7.88 -4.71
N LEU A 154 8.49 8.22 -5.93
CA LEU A 154 7.93 9.32 -6.70
C LEU A 154 6.59 8.93 -7.32
N LYS A 155 5.51 9.50 -6.80
CA LYS A 155 4.14 9.28 -7.26
C LYS A 155 3.34 10.58 -7.19
N ALA A 156 2.38 10.74 -8.09
CA ALA A 156 1.39 11.80 -8.04
C ALA A 156 -0.01 11.25 -7.85
N TYR A 157 -0.84 11.98 -7.13
CA TYR A 157 -2.20 11.57 -6.76
C TYR A 157 -3.16 12.76 -6.91
N ARG A 158 -4.40 12.50 -7.29
CA ARG A 158 -5.50 13.39 -6.97
C ARG A 158 -5.75 13.32 -5.45
N ARG A 159 -6.07 14.44 -4.81
CA ARG A 159 -6.33 14.52 -3.36
C ARG A 159 -7.33 13.46 -2.89
N ARG A 160 -8.43 13.23 -3.64
CA ARG A 160 -9.43 12.21 -3.34
C ARG A 160 -8.87 10.80 -3.14
N VAL A 161 -7.74 10.47 -3.79
CA VAL A 161 -7.08 9.16 -3.64
C VAL A 161 -6.49 9.03 -2.25
N VAL A 162 -5.73 10.03 -1.80
CA VAL A 162 -5.06 9.99 -0.48
C VAL A 162 -6.02 10.14 0.69
N GLU A 163 -7.22 10.70 0.47
CA GLU A 163 -8.28 10.81 1.47
C GLU A 163 -8.99 9.46 1.73
N VAL A 164 -9.03 8.58 0.73
CA VAL A 164 -9.72 7.28 0.81
C VAL A 164 -8.79 6.16 1.25
N ILE A 165 -7.52 6.20 0.79
CA ILE A 165 -6.58 5.10 1.03
C ILE A 165 -6.08 5.13 2.48
N ALA A 166 -6.32 4.03 3.21
CA ALA A 166 -5.72 3.79 4.52
C ALA A 166 -4.37 3.07 4.37
N ILE A 167 -3.30 3.68 4.86
CA ILE A 167 -1.94 3.14 4.78
C ILE A 167 -1.42 2.84 6.18
N TYR A 168 -0.99 1.60 6.41
CA TYR A 168 -0.35 1.15 7.65
C TYR A 168 0.67 0.03 7.35
N GLY A 169 1.51 -0.34 8.33
CA GLY A 169 2.55 -1.36 8.14
C GLY A 169 3.46 -1.05 6.95
N GLU A 170 3.61 -1.95 6.00
CA GLU A 170 4.40 -1.78 4.78
C GLU A 170 3.54 -1.49 3.53
N LEU A 171 2.26 -1.10 3.71
CA LEU A 171 1.29 -0.91 2.62
C LEU A 171 1.63 0.25 1.68
N HIS A 172 2.60 1.12 2.02
CA HIS A 172 3.07 2.19 1.13
C HIS A 172 3.51 1.69 -0.26
N ARG A 173 3.94 0.43 -0.37
CA ARG A 173 4.33 -0.20 -1.65
C ARG A 173 3.12 -0.56 -2.51
N PHE A 174 1.98 -0.78 -1.87
CA PHE A 174 0.75 -1.24 -2.52
C PHE A 174 -0.27 -0.13 -2.75
N ILE A 175 0.11 1.14 -2.50
CA ILE A 175 -0.79 2.29 -2.75
C ILE A 175 -1.43 2.25 -4.14
N PRO A 176 -0.70 1.93 -5.26
CA PRO A 176 -1.34 1.83 -6.57
C PRO A 176 -2.37 0.70 -6.66
N VAL A 177 -2.13 -0.41 -5.93
CA VAL A 177 -3.07 -1.53 -5.87
C VAL A 177 -4.33 -1.13 -5.10
N LEU A 178 -4.15 -0.51 -3.92
CA LEU A 178 -5.26 -0.01 -3.10
C LEU A 178 -6.12 0.98 -3.88
N ALA A 179 -5.48 1.94 -4.58
CA ALA A 179 -6.18 2.90 -5.42
C ALA A 179 -6.96 2.24 -6.56
N GLY A 180 -6.34 1.31 -7.28
CA GLY A 180 -7.02 0.62 -8.39
C GLY A 180 -8.22 -0.21 -7.93
N TRP A 181 -8.19 -0.75 -6.72
CA TRP A 181 -9.30 -1.52 -6.16
C TRP A 181 -10.45 -0.64 -5.64
N GLU A 182 -10.15 0.60 -5.24
CA GLU A 182 -11.16 1.63 -4.97
C GLU A 182 -11.76 2.23 -6.27
N GLY A 183 -11.34 1.72 -7.43
CA GLY A 183 -11.86 2.14 -8.74
C GLY A 183 -11.17 3.38 -9.32
N PHE A 184 -10.07 3.84 -8.75
CA PHE A 184 -9.29 4.94 -9.29
C PHE A 184 -8.48 4.50 -10.51
N ARG A 185 -8.29 5.43 -11.46
CA ARG A 185 -7.49 5.21 -12.65
C ARG A 185 -6.00 5.35 -12.32
N VAL A 186 -5.28 4.22 -12.36
CA VAL A 186 -3.85 4.15 -12.05
C VAL A 186 -3.04 4.11 -13.35
N GLY A 187 -2.03 4.98 -13.43
CA GLY A 187 -1.08 5.05 -14.55
C GLY A 187 0.37 4.92 -14.07
N GLU A 188 1.28 4.83 -15.03
CA GLU A 188 2.72 4.75 -14.80
C GLU A 188 3.45 5.68 -15.78
N LEU A 189 4.53 6.29 -15.29
CA LEU A 189 5.39 7.17 -16.07
C LEU A 189 6.86 6.81 -15.86
N SER A 190 7.63 6.64 -16.94
CA SER A 190 9.09 6.46 -16.84
C SER A 190 9.73 7.72 -16.26
N VAL A 191 10.49 7.55 -15.17
CA VAL A 191 11.16 8.64 -14.46
C VAL A 191 12.65 8.38 -14.33
N ARG A 192 13.43 9.46 -14.31
CA ARG A 192 14.86 9.39 -14.03
C ARG A 192 15.12 8.98 -12.59
N HIS A 193 16.13 8.18 -12.39
CA HIS A 193 16.54 7.70 -11.07
C HIS A 193 18.07 7.74 -10.96
N PHE A 194 18.55 8.34 -9.87
CA PHE A 194 19.98 8.50 -9.60
C PHE A 194 20.45 7.49 -8.56
N GLU A 195 21.74 7.26 -8.54
CA GLU A 195 22.40 6.54 -7.45
C GLU A 195 22.35 7.37 -6.17
N ARG A 196 22.21 6.71 -5.03
CA ARG A 196 22.19 7.38 -3.72
C ARG A 196 23.52 8.09 -3.50
N LYS A 197 23.47 9.40 -3.23
CA LYS A 197 24.65 10.22 -2.96
C LYS A 197 25.14 10.08 -1.52
N HIS A 198 24.22 10.00 -0.56
CA HIS A 198 24.51 10.04 0.87
C HIS A 198 23.88 8.85 1.60
N GLY A 199 24.49 8.44 2.73
CA GLY A 199 23.97 7.41 3.62
C GLY A 199 24.14 5.97 3.12
N ARG A 200 23.80 4.99 3.98
CA ARG A 200 23.81 3.56 3.68
C ARG A 200 22.40 3.01 3.54
N SER A 201 22.21 2.04 2.65
CA SER A 201 20.94 1.34 2.52
C SER A 201 20.55 0.67 3.85
N LYS A 202 19.45 1.13 4.47
CA LYS A 202 18.97 0.67 5.78
C LYS A 202 18.24 -0.68 5.73
N TYR A 203 18.15 -1.32 4.55
CA TYR A 203 17.33 -2.51 4.30
C TYR A 203 18.17 -3.77 4.11
N GLY A 204 17.99 -4.75 5.01
CA GLY A 204 18.64 -6.07 4.96
C GLY A 204 17.81 -7.15 4.22
N SER A 205 18.33 -8.42 4.22
CA SER A 205 17.71 -9.61 3.59
C SER A 205 16.30 -9.96 4.12
N LYS A 206 15.92 -9.52 5.32
CA LYS A 206 14.58 -9.66 5.89
C LYS A 206 13.47 -9.05 5.03
N ARG A 207 13.83 -8.13 4.11
CA ARG A 207 12.88 -7.44 3.21
C ARG A 207 12.12 -8.40 2.28
N PHE A 208 12.73 -9.51 1.89
CA PHE A 208 12.08 -10.46 0.97
C PHE A 208 10.94 -11.22 1.66
N LEU A 209 11.18 -11.72 2.86
CA LEU A 209 10.15 -12.39 3.67
C LEU A 209 9.03 -11.42 4.06
N ASN A 210 9.37 -10.23 4.50
CA ASN A 210 8.38 -9.21 4.82
C ASN A 210 7.53 -8.85 3.58
N GLY A 211 8.15 -8.64 2.41
CA GLY A 211 7.43 -8.38 1.16
C GLY A 211 6.47 -9.50 0.74
N PHE A 212 6.83 -10.75 1.01
CA PHE A 212 5.94 -11.90 0.77
C PHE A 212 4.73 -11.89 1.73
N PHE A 213 4.95 -11.66 3.02
CA PHE A 213 3.86 -11.54 3.99
C PHE A 213 2.99 -10.32 3.73
N ASP A 214 3.59 -9.20 3.32
CA ASP A 214 2.86 -7.99 2.93
C ASP A 214 1.98 -8.25 1.71
N LEU A 215 2.47 -9.00 0.72
CA LEU A 215 1.68 -9.39 -0.45
C LEU A 215 0.49 -10.25 -0.04
N ILE A 216 0.69 -11.25 0.83
CA ILE A 216 -0.39 -12.06 1.39
C ILE A 216 -1.38 -11.16 2.12
N THR A 217 -0.90 -10.26 2.97
CA THR A 217 -1.72 -9.32 3.72
C THR A 217 -2.59 -8.46 2.80
N VAL A 218 -1.99 -7.89 1.75
CA VAL A 218 -2.71 -7.08 0.76
C VAL A 218 -3.74 -7.91 0.00
N MET A 219 -3.39 -9.12 -0.43
CA MET A 219 -4.34 -10.04 -1.07
C MET A 219 -5.53 -10.37 -0.17
N PHE A 220 -5.28 -10.53 1.15
CA PHE A 220 -6.34 -10.80 2.13
C PHE A 220 -7.22 -9.58 2.38
N ILE A 221 -6.62 -8.41 2.63
CA ILE A 221 -7.35 -7.22 3.05
C ILE A 221 -8.25 -6.68 1.94
N THR A 222 -7.84 -6.78 0.67
CA THR A 222 -8.42 -5.96 -0.39
C THR A 222 -9.43 -6.68 -1.28
N ARG A 223 -9.15 -7.86 -1.77
CA ARG A 223 -10.06 -8.52 -2.74
C ARG A 223 -10.97 -9.57 -2.10
N ARG A 224 -10.61 -10.05 -0.92
CA ARG A 224 -11.29 -11.16 -0.24
C ARG A 224 -11.84 -10.82 1.14
N ALA A 225 -11.51 -9.63 1.65
CA ALA A 225 -12.07 -9.14 2.92
C ALA A 225 -13.58 -8.93 2.86
N LEU A 226 -14.16 -8.81 1.66
CA LEU A 226 -15.61 -8.71 1.48
C LEU A 226 -16.36 -10.03 1.75
N ASN A 227 -15.68 -11.20 1.58
CA ASN A 227 -16.29 -12.51 1.84
C ASN A 227 -15.24 -13.54 2.32
N PRO A 228 -14.64 -13.35 3.49
CA PRO A 228 -13.61 -14.26 4.02
C PRO A 228 -14.12 -15.69 4.18
N LEU A 229 -15.38 -15.87 4.60
CA LEU A 229 -16.01 -17.16 4.77
C LEU A 229 -16.02 -17.99 3.46
N HIS A 230 -16.26 -17.35 2.32
CA HIS A 230 -16.26 -18.04 1.02
C HIS A 230 -14.86 -18.53 0.63
N PHE A 231 -13.82 -17.80 1.02
CA PHE A 231 -12.44 -18.21 0.75
C PHE A 231 -12.01 -19.36 1.64
N PHE A 232 -12.11 -19.19 2.95
CA PHE A 232 -11.73 -20.21 3.92
C PHE A 232 -12.66 -21.43 3.83
N GLY A 233 -13.95 -21.19 3.59
CA GLY A 233 -14.95 -22.24 3.43
C GLY A 233 -14.66 -23.19 2.26
N ARG A 234 -14.21 -22.68 1.11
CA ARG A 234 -13.80 -23.56 -0.02
C ARG A 234 -12.63 -24.44 0.34
N ILE A 235 -11.60 -23.89 0.99
CA ILE A 235 -10.43 -24.66 1.43
C ILE A 235 -10.87 -25.71 2.47
N ALA A 236 -11.65 -25.31 3.44
CA ALA A 236 -12.19 -26.18 4.46
C ALA A 236 -13.04 -27.31 3.88
N SER A 237 -13.91 -27.01 2.92
CA SER A 237 -14.75 -28.01 2.25
C SER A 237 -13.92 -29.07 1.50
N VAL A 238 -12.87 -28.64 0.78
CA VAL A 238 -11.98 -29.59 0.09
C VAL A 238 -11.27 -30.50 1.08
N LEU A 239 -10.68 -29.92 2.14
CA LEU A 239 -9.98 -30.68 3.18
C LEU A 239 -10.93 -31.62 3.92
N PHE A 240 -12.15 -31.17 4.21
CA PHE A 240 -13.18 -32.00 4.85
C PHE A 240 -13.55 -33.20 3.99
N VAL A 241 -13.81 -33.00 2.70
CA VAL A 241 -14.12 -34.10 1.77
C VAL A 241 -12.95 -35.06 1.69
N VAL A 242 -11.71 -34.56 1.49
CA VAL A 242 -10.52 -35.43 1.42
C VAL A 242 -10.33 -36.21 2.73
N GLY A 243 -10.59 -35.59 3.88
CA GLY A 243 -10.53 -36.25 5.19
C GLY A 243 -11.62 -37.32 5.40
N CYS A 244 -12.84 -37.11 4.87
CA CYS A 244 -13.94 -38.03 5.00
C CYS A 244 -13.79 -39.27 4.11
N LEU A 245 -13.10 -39.18 2.98
CA LEU A 245 -12.96 -40.34 2.04
C LEU A 245 -12.35 -41.58 2.70
N PRO A 246 -11.21 -41.52 3.41
CA PRO A 246 -10.65 -42.66 4.12
C PRO A 246 -11.61 -43.20 5.19
N GLN A 247 -12.30 -42.32 5.91
CA GLN A 247 -13.23 -42.73 6.97
C GLN A 247 -14.41 -43.52 6.39
N LEU A 248 -14.98 -43.01 5.32
CA LEU A 248 -16.08 -43.65 4.61
C LEU A 248 -15.65 -45.05 4.07
N TYR A 249 -14.46 -45.11 3.47
CA TYR A 249 -13.94 -46.40 2.95
C TYR A 249 -13.81 -47.45 4.08
N PHE A 250 -13.19 -47.10 5.20
CA PHE A 250 -13.03 -48.03 6.32
C PHE A 250 -14.35 -48.35 7.02
N PHE A 251 -15.29 -47.39 7.07
CA PHE A 251 -16.62 -47.62 7.59
C PHE A 251 -17.40 -48.65 6.75
N ILE A 252 -17.34 -48.57 5.42
CA ILE A 252 -17.95 -49.59 4.52
C ILE A 252 -17.32 -50.96 4.71
N GLN A 253 -16.00 -51.04 4.84
CA GLN A 253 -15.31 -52.30 5.11
C GLN A 253 -15.74 -52.94 6.43
N TRP A 254 -15.91 -52.12 7.45
CA TRP A 254 -16.40 -52.57 8.76
C TRP A 254 -17.82 -53.12 8.68
N LEU A 255 -18.72 -52.50 7.96
CA LEU A 255 -20.08 -53.00 7.71
C LEU A 255 -20.06 -54.34 6.95
N GLY A 256 -19.04 -54.58 6.12
CA GLY A 256 -18.79 -55.84 5.43
C GLY A 256 -18.17 -56.94 6.33
N GLY A 257 -18.05 -56.70 7.65
CA GLY A 257 -17.52 -57.69 8.62
C GLY A 257 -16.01 -57.81 8.71
N THR A 258 -15.25 -56.89 8.04
CA THR A 258 -13.80 -56.82 8.20
C THR A 258 -13.46 -55.98 9.47
N GLY A 259 -12.68 -56.57 10.40
CA GLY A 259 -12.25 -55.87 11.61
C GLY A 259 -11.48 -54.58 11.28
N ILE A 260 -11.77 -53.48 12.02
CA ILE A 260 -11.07 -52.22 11.89
C ILE A 260 -9.67 -52.36 12.49
N ARG A 261 -8.63 -52.15 11.65
CA ARG A 261 -7.26 -51.92 12.10
C ARG A 261 -6.95 -50.44 11.89
N VAL A 262 -6.48 -49.74 12.92
CA VAL A 262 -6.03 -48.33 12.80
C VAL A 262 -4.87 -48.28 11.81
N ARG A 263 -5.06 -47.55 10.72
CA ARG A 263 -4.05 -47.32 9.67
C ARG A 263 -3.63 -45.86 9.63
N PRO A 264 -2.38 -45.54 9.30
CA PRO A 264 -1.90 -44.15 9.21
C PRO A 264 -2.79 -43.24 8.36
N ILE A 265 -3.33 -43.75 7.26
CA ILE A 265 -4.22 -42.99 6.37
C ILE A 265 -5.55 -42.59 7.03
N MET A 266 -6.06 -43.43 7.93
CA MET A 266 -7.26 -43.15 8.72
C MET A 266 -6.99 -41.98 9.72
N LEU A 267 -5.82 -41.99 10.38
CA LEU A 267 -5.40 -40.90 11.26
C LEU A 267 -5.22 -39.62 10.48
N MET A 268 -4.59 -39.65 9.29
CA MET A 268 -4.48 -38.50 8.40
C MET A 268 -5.85 -37.92 8.01
N GLY A 269 -6.84 -38.79 7.74
CA GLY A 269 -8.20 -38.33 7.45
C GLY A 269 -8.81 -37.56 8.61
N PHE A 270 -8.66 -38.02 9.86
CA PHE A 270 -9.11 -37.25 11.03
C PHE A 270 -8.38 -35.92 11.19
N VAL A 271 -7.07 -35.86 10.95
CA VAL A 271 -6.30 -34.63 10.97
C VAL A 271 -6.85 -33.65 9.92
N PHE A 272 -7.13 -34.07 8.71
CA PHE A 272 -7.72 -33.20 7.69
C PHE A 272 -9.11 -32.68 8.08
N ILE A 273 -9.95 -33.49 8.70
CA ILE A 273 -11.26 -33.03 9.20
C ILE A 273 -11.09 -31.97 10.28
N ILE A 274 -10.19 -32.18 11.25
CA ILE A 274 -9.92 -31.20 12.34
C ILE A 274 -9.40 -29.89 11.74
N VAL A 275 -8.43 -29.96 10.83
CA VAL A 275 -7.88 -28.76 10.15
C VAL A 275 -8.95 -28.06 9.33
N ALA A 276 -9.83 -28.79 8.66
CA ALA A 276 -10.96 -28.21 7.93
C ALA A 276 -11.90 -27.43 8.84
N LEU A 277 -12.26 -27.97 10.00
CA LEU A 277 -13.10 -27.29 10.99
C LEU A 277 -12.41 -26.04 11.56
N GLN A 278 -11.11 -26.08 11.80
CA GLN A 278 -10.34 -24.91 12.26
C GLN A 278 -10.33 -23.80 11.19
N ILE A 279 -10.09 -24.16 9.92
CA ILE A 279 -10.09 -23.19 8.81
C ILE A 279 -11.49 -22.58 8.61
N ALA A 280 -12.55 -23.37 8.73
CA ALA A 280 -13.93 -22.86 8.66
C ALA A 280 -14.23 -21.87 9.79
N SER A 281 -13.78 -22.18 11.02
CA SER A 281 -13.93 -21.29 12.18
C SER A 281 -13.17 -19.99 11.99
N ILE A 282 -11.96 -20.02 11.44
CA ILE A 282 -11.20 -18.79 11.09
C ILE A 282 -11.98 -17.96 10.05
N GLY A 283 -12.54 -18.61 9.04
CA GLY A 283 -13.39 -17.96 8.02
C GLY A 283 -14.59 -17.23 8.62
N LEU A 284 -15.28 -17.88 9.56
CA LEU A 284 -16.41 -17.28 10.28
C LEU A 284 -16.01 -16.09 11.15
N LEU A 285 -14.91 -16.22 11.89
CA LEU A 285 -14.38 -15.11 12.70
C LEU A 285 -13.98 -13.92 11.84
N ALA A 286 -13.32 -14.16 10.71
CA ALA A 286 -12.93 -13.11 9.77
C ALA A 286 -14.16 -12.41 9.18
N GLU A 287 -15.24 -13.14 8.86
CA GLU A 287 -16.51 -12.59 8.40
C GLU A 287 -17.17 -11.69 9.45
N LEU A 288 -17.20 -12.13 10.71
CA LEU A 288 -17.74 -11.34 11.83
C LEU A 288 -16.95 -10.04 12.06
N ILE A 289 -15.62 -10.09 11.94
CA ILE A 289 -14.76 -8.89 12.06
C ILE A 289 -15.04 -7.94 10.89
N SER A 290 -15.11 -8.46 9.66
CA SER A 290 -15.40 -7.67 8.46
C SER A 290 -16.79 -7.01 8.53
N ALA A 291 -17.80 -7.72 9.00
CA ALA A 291 -19.14 -7.19 9.16
C ALA A 291 -19.23 -6.04 10.17
N ARG A 292 -18.41 -6.07 11.22
CA ARG A 292 -18.32 -4.95 12.18
C ARG A 292 -17.58 -3.75 11.58
N SER A 293 -16.49 -3.98 10.86
CA SER A 293 -15.72 -2.90 10.21
C SER A 293 -16.49 -2.24 9.06
N ALA A 294 -17.38 -2.95 8.39
CA ALA A 294 -18.20 -2.40 7.31
C ALA A 294 -19.18 -1.28 7.76
N LYS A 295 -19.50 -1.19 9.05
CA LYS A 295 -20.31 -0.08 9.60
C LYS A 295 -19.61 1.27 9.56
N GLU A 296 -18.28 1.29 9.45
CA GLU A 296 -17.42 2.49 9.39
C GLU A 296 -16.81 2.72 8.00
N ALA A 297 -17.25 1.94 6.99
CA ALA A 297 -16.64 2.01 5.66
C ALA A 297 -16.91 3.36 4.99
N THR A 298 -15.85 4.07 4.63
CA THR A 298 -15.88 5.25 3.76
C THR A 298 -15.81 4.76 2.32
N TYR A 299 -16.84 5.00 1.52
CA TYR A 299 -16.86 4.64 0.09
C TYR A 299 -16.28 5.76 -0.76
N ALA A 300 -15.47 5.41 -1.76
CA ALA A 300 -15.07 6.35 -2.81
C ALA A 300 -16.25 6.58 -3.75
N LEU A 301 -16.98 7.66 -3.55
CA LEU A 301 -18.09 8.04 -4.42
C LEU A 301 -17.54 8.65 -5.71
N LYS A 302 -17.99 8.17 -6.87
CA LYS A 302 -17.69 8.77 -8.16
C LYS A 302 -18.53 10.03 -8.38
N ASP A 303 -19.82 9.92 -8.15
CA ASP A 303 -20.80 11.01 -8.31
C ASP A 303 -21.85 10.92 -7.22
N HIS A 304 -22.29 12.05 -6.69
CA HIS A 304 -23.40 12.17 -5.76
C HIS A 304 -24.38 13.20 -6.30
N LEU A 305 -25.41 12.73 -7.00
CA LEU A 305 -26.43 13.58 -7.58
C LEU A 305 -27.60 13.73 -6.61
N ILE A 306 -27.85 14.96 -6.14
CA ILE A 306 -28.99 15.29 -5.29
C ILE A 306 -29.95 16.12 -6.14
N GLY A 307 -31.24 15.74 -6.17
CA GLY A 307 -32.26 16.44 -6.95
C GLY A 307 -32.29 17.94 -6.60
N GLY A 308 -32.14 18.80 -7.62
CA GLY A 308 -32.17 20.26 -7.47
C GLY A 308 -30.88 20.94 -7.08
N GLN A 309 -29.79 20.21 -6.91
CA GLN A 309 -28.45 20.78 -6.70
C GLN A 309 -27.50 20.41 -7.84
N PRO A 310 -26.59 21.33 -8.25
CA PRO A 310 -25.51 20.94 -9.18
C PRO A 310 -24.67 19.82 -8.56
N PRO A 311 -24.06 18.92 -9.36
CA PRO A 311 -23.26 17.81 -8.86
C PRO A 311 -22.17 18.33 -7.94
N LEU A 312 -22.18 17.88 -6.68
CA LEU A 312 -21.09 18.14 -5.74
C LEU A 312 -19.83 17.48 -6.31
N SER A 313 -18.82 18.28 -6.63
CA SER A 313 -17.49 17.76 -6.94
C SER A 313 -17.08 16.77 -5.84
N SER A 314 -16.74 15.54 -6.23
CA SER A 314 -16.44 14.37 -5.40
C SER A 314 -15.60 14.69 -4.16
N GLY A 315 -16.25 15.03 -3.06
CA GLY A 315 -15.66 15.20 -1.75
C GLY A 315 -16.19 14.11 -0.82
N THR A 316 -15.34 13.56 -0.02
CA THR A 316 -15.63 12.52 0.96
C THR A 316 -16.78 12.94 1.88
N GLY A 317 -17.96 12.33 1.72
CA GLY A 317 -19.09 12.53 2.63
C GLY A 317 -18.85 11.83 3.97
N LYS A 318 -18.27 12.53 4.94
CA LYS A 318 -18.42 12.15 6.34
C LYS A 318 -19.85 12.43 6.76
N LYS A 319 -20.70 11.42 6.86
CA LYS A 319 -21.91 11.52 7.68
C LYS A 319 -21.51 11.35 9.15
N SER A 320 -21.52 12.44 9.90
CA SER A 320 -21.61 12.38 11.35
C SER A 320 -23.00 11.84 11.69
N ALA A 321 -23.06 10.66 12.29
CA ALA A 321 -24.26 10.20 12.97
C ALA A 321 -24.36 10.97 14.30
N SER A 322 -25.38 11.78 14.42
CA SER A 322 -25.92 12.25 15.71
C SER A 322 -26.77 11.14 16.33
#